data_00ef1123cad5bc1eafdb6be24cd591f1
#
_entry.id   00ef1123cad5bc1eafdb6be24cd591f1
#
_cell.length_a   1.000
_cell.length_b   1.000
_cell.length_c   1.000
_cell.angle_alpha   90.00
_cell.angle_beta   90.00
_cell.angle_gamma   90.00
#
_symmetry.space_group_name_H-M   'P 1'
#
loop_
_entity.id
_entity.type
_entity.pdbx_description
1 polymer ?
#
loop_
_entity_poly.entity_id
_entity_poly.type
_entity_poly.pdbx_seq_one_letter_code
_entity_poly.pdbx_strand_id
1 'polypeptide(L)'
;MSGLDLPNRYLDQVLALLRAYAPHAEVWAYGSRVTGGGHEASDLDLVLRSLGSPAADLSDLREAFIESNLPIRVDILDWSRIPESFHREIERSHVVLQGADV
;
A
#
# COMPACT_ATOMS: atom_id res chain seq x y z
N MET A 1 -11.71 7.11 -12.13
CA MET A 1 -11.72 7.72 -10.79
C MET A 1 -11.23 6.70 -9.77
N SER A 2 -10.26 7.10 -8.99
CA SER A 2 -9.72 6.21 -7.96
C SER A 2 -10.71 6.10 -6.81
N GLY A 3 -10.93 4.88 -6.29
CA GLY A 3 -11.73 4.67 -5.10
C GLY A 3 -10.98 4.96 -3.79
N LEU A 4 -9.78 5.50 -3.88
CA LEU A 4 -8.92 5.74 -2.73
C LEU A 4 -9.15 7.15 -2.17
N ASP A 5 -9.53 7.21 -0.89
CA ASP A 5 -9.72 8.46 -0.17
C ASP A 5 -8.37 8.95 0.38
N LEU A 6 -7.62 9.64 -0.47
CA LEU A 6 -6.30 10.15 -0.14
C LEU A 6 -6.00 11.37 -1.00
N PRO A 7 -5.58 12.51 -0.40
CA PRO A 7 -5.20 13.68 -1.19
C PRO A 7 -4.11 13.35 -2.21
N ASN A 8 -4.21 13.92 -3.39
CA ASN A 8 -3.28 13.62 -4.48
C ASN A 8 -1.83 13.88 -4.11
N ARG A 9 -1.55 14.91 -3.33
CA ARG A 9 -0.17 15.22 -2.91
C ARG A 9 0.42 14.11 -2.04
N TYR A 10 -0.41 13.43 -1.25
CA TYR A 10 0.06 12.31 -0.44
C TYR A 10 0.19 11.05 -1.29
N LEU A 11 -0.74 10.83 -2.19
CA LEU A 11 -0.67 9.72 -3.12
C LEU A 11 0.60 9.77 -3.96
N ASP A 12 0.97 10.96 -4.44
CA ASP A 12 2.21 11.13 -5.22
C ASP A 12 3.43 10.74 -4.41
N GLN A 13 3.48 11.08 -3.13
CA GLN A 13 4.58 10.69 -2.24
C GLN A 13 4.59 9.18 -2.02
N VAL A 14 3.43 8.57 -1.81
CA VAL A 14 3.32 7.12 -1.63
C VAL A 14 3.84 6.40 -2.87
N LEU A 15 3.40 6.81 -4.04
CA LEU A 15 3.84 6.19 -5.29
C LEU A 15 5.33 6.36 -5.53
N ALA A 16 5.89 7.53 -5.17
CA ALA A 16 7.32 7.77 -5.30
C ALA A 16 8.13 6.84 -4.40
N LEU A 17 7.68 6.63 -3.16
CA LEU A 17 8.36 5.72 -2.23
C LEU A 17 8.27 4.27 -2.69
N LEU A 18 7.11 3.85 -3.18
CA LEU A 18 6.95 2.49 -3.72
C LEU A 18 7.88 2.26 -4.90
N ARG A 19 7.98 3.25 -5.80
CA ARG A 19 8.85 3.14 -6.96
C ARG A 19 10.32 3.09 -6.57
N ALA A 20 10.70 3.80 -5.53
CA ALA A 20 12.09 3.86 -5.06
C ALA A 20 12.52 2.58 -4.35
N TYR A 21 11.64 2.00 -3.53
CA TYR A 21 12.00 0.90 -2.63
C TYR A 21 11.46 -0.46 -3.04
N ALA A 22 10.42 -0.49 -3.85
CA ALA A 22 9.80 -1.74 -4.32
C ALA A 22 9.26 -1.57 -5.74
N PRO A 23 10.13 -1.23 -6.72
CA PRO A 23 9.68 -0.86 -8.06
C PRO A 23 9.00 -1.99 -8.83
N HIS A 24 9.27 -3.23 -8.48
CA HIS A 24 8.71 -4.39 -9.18
C HIS A 24 7.58 -5.06 -8.42
N ALA A 25 7.22 -4.53 -7.26
CA ALA A 25 6.17 -5.12 -6.43
C ALA A 25 4.78 -4.73 -6.93
N GLU A 26 3.85 -5.64 -6.78
CA GLU A 26 2.43 -5.33 -6.96
C GLU A 26 1.88 -4.85 -5.63
N VAL A 27 1.29 -3.65 -5.59
CA VAL A 27 0.86 -3.01 -4.35
C VAL A 27 -0.59 -2.59 -4.46
N TRP A 28 -1.40 -3.03 -3.51
CA TRP A 28 -2.80 -2.68 -3.39
C TRP A 28 -3.05 -1.87 -2.12
N ALA A 29 -3.92 -0.87 -2.20
CA ALA A 29 -4.48 -0.21 -1.02
C ALA A 29 -5.79 -0.88 -0.66
N TYR A 30 -6.07 -1.00 0.62
CA TYR A 30 -7.31 -1.58 1.12
C TYR A 30 -7.72 -0.85 2.39
N GLY A 31 -8.77 -1.32 3.06
CA GLY A 31 -9.19 -0.76 4.34
C GLY A 31 -10.06 0.47 4.21
N SER A 32 -10.12 1.27 5.28
CA SER A 32 -11.09 2.35 5.42
C SER A 32 -10.98 3.44 4.37
N ARG A 33 -9.77 3.71 3.88
CA ARG A 33 -9.58 4.73 2.84
C ARG A 33 -10.06 4.26 1.47
N VAL A 34 -10.37 2.99 1.32
CA VAL A 34 -10.94 2.41 0.10
C VAL A 34 -12.43 2.18 0.26
N THR A 35 -12.87 1.71 1.42
CA THR A 35 -14.28 1.36 1.64
C THR A 35 -15.17 2.55 1.96
N GLY A 36 -14.59 3.70 2.28
CA GLY A 36 -15.35 4.92 2.57
C GLY A 36 -15.62 5.16 4.04
N GLY A 37 -15.14 4.28 4.92
CA GLY A 37 -15.29 4.46 6.36
C GLY A 37 -14.18 5.27 7.01
N GLY A 38 -13.25 5.78 6.21
CA GLY A 38 -12.10 6.51 6.73
C GLY A 38 -12.35 7.99 6.97
N HIS A 39 -11.38 8.61 7.62
CA HIS A 39 -11.34 10.06 7.83
C HIS A 39 -9.88 10.52 7.71
N GLU A 40 -9.63 11.84 7.83
CA GLU A 40 -8.28 12.38 7.56
C GLU A 40 -7.18 11.77 8.40
N ALA A 41 -7.49 11.29 9.61
CA ALA A 41 -6.49 10.68 10.50
C ALA A 41 -6.40 9.17 10.33
N SER A 42 -7.15 8.56 9.42
CA SER A 42 -7.11 7.12 9.21
C SER A 42 -5.78 6.70 8.62
N ASP A 43 -5.29 5.53 9.05
CA ASP A 43 -4.09 4.93 8.47
C ASP A 43 -4.34 4.58 7.00
N LEU A 44 -3.29 4.59 6.21
CA LEU A 44 -3.33 4.06 4.86
C LEU A 44 -2.83 2.62 4.92
N ASP A 45 -3.68 1.69 4.51
CA ASP A 45 -3.35 0.26 4.55
C ASP A 45 -2.94 -0.22 3.17
N LEU A 46 -1.73 -0.76 3.10
CA LEU A 46 -1.17 -1.29 1.86
C LEU A 46 -0.81 -2.76 2.03
N VAL A 47 -0.91 -3.52 0.94
CA VAL A 47 -0.44 -4.90 0.91
C VAL A 47 0.40 -5.08 -0.35
N LEU A 48 1.55 -5.73 -0.20
CA LEU A 48 2.38 -6.13 -1.32
C LEU A 48 1.99 -7.56 -1.69
N ARG A 49 1.30 -7.70 -2.84
CA ARG A 49 0.86 -8.99 -3.34
C ARG A 49 2.01 -9.81 -3.89
N SER A 50 2.98 -9.10 -4.45
CA SER A 50 4.20 -9.71 -4.95
C SER A 50 5.32 -8.74 -4.69
N LEU A 51 6.42 -9.24 -4.16
CA LEU A 51 7.60 -8.41 -3.91
C LEU A 51 8.37 -8.11 -5.20
N GLY A 52 8.11 -8.86 -6.28
CA GLY A 52 8.74 -8.67 -7.57
C GLY A 52 10.18 -9.11 -7.65
N SER A 53 10.81 -9.30 -6.51
CA SER A 53 12.22 -9.70 -6.42
C SER A 53 12.44 -10.35 -5.07
N PRO A 54 13.20 -11.45 -5.00
CA PRO A 54 13.54 -12.06 -3.72
C PRO A 54 14.41 -11.17 -2.84
N ALA A 55 15.01 -10.13 -3.41
CA ALA A 55 15.81 -9.18 -2.65
C ALA A 55 15.00 -8.00 -2.10
N ALA A 56 13.71 -7.91 -2.43
CA ALA A 56 12.87 -6.83 -1.92
C ALA A 56 12.73 -6.95 -0.42
N ASP A 57 12.94 -5.83 0.27
CA ASP A 57 12.92 -5.79 1.73
C ASP A 57 11.82 -4.85 2.22
N LEU A 58 10.80 -5.45 2.83
CA LEU A 58 9.69 -4.71 3.42
C LEU A 58 10.13 -3.79 4.54
N SER A 59 11.19 -4.15 5.25
CA SER A 59 11.70 -3.33 6.35
C SER A 59 12.19 -1.99 5.85
N ASP A 60 12.92 -1.97 4.74
CA ASP A 60 13.41 -0.73 4.14
C ASP A 60 12.26 0.16 3.68
N LEU A 61 11.25 -0.46 3.07
CA LEU A 61 10.07 0.28 2.63
C LEU A 61 9.30 0.87 3.81
N ARG A 62 9.09 0.08 4.86
CA ARG A 62 8.41 0.55 6.08
C ARG A 62 9.15 1.72 6.70
N GLU A 63 10.47 1.61 6.79
CA GLU A 63 11.29 2.66 7.38
C GLU A 63 11.25 3.93 6.54
N ALA A 64 11.25 3.80 5.21
CA ALA A 64 11.12 4.94 4.32
C ALA A 64 9.82 5.70 4.55
N PHE A 65 8.71 4.99 4.77
CA PHE A 65 7.44 5.64 5.09
C PHE A 65 7.47 6.31 6.45
N ILE A 66 8.10 5.67 7.46
CA ILE A 66 8.22 6.25 8.79
C ILE A 66 9.00 7.56 8.74
N GLU A 67 10.07 7.61 7.95
CA GLU A 67 10.93 8.78 7.82
C GLU A 67 10.39 9.83 6.86
N SER A 68 9.31 9.53 6.15
CA SER A 68 8.72 10.45 5.19
C SER A 68 7.99 11.58 5.90
N ASN A 69 7.63 12.62 5.12
CA ASN A 69 6.85 13.76 5.63
C ASN A 69 5.34 13.54 5.55
N LEU A 70 4.90 12.31 5.30
CA LEU A 70 3.48 12.02 5.25
C LEU A 70 2.86 12.20 6.63
N PRO A 71 1.75 12.95 6.74
CA PRO A 71 1.11 13.21 8.03
C PRO A 71 0.22 12.06 8.51
N ILE A 72 0.22 10.94 7.80
CA ILE A 72 -0.58 9.77 8.14
C ILE A 72 0.33 8.57 8.26
N ARG A 73 -0.10 7.60 9.07
CA ARG A 73 0.60 6.35 9.21
C ARG A 73 0.29 5.45 8.01
N VAL A 74 1.32 4.76 7.51
CA VAL A 74 1.16 3.79 6.43
C VAL A 74 1.51 2.41 6.97
N ASP A 75 0.54 1.50 6.90
CA ASP A 75 0.68 0.14 7.36
C ASP A 75 0.89 -0.76 6.15
N ILE A 76 1.92 -1.60 6.18
CA ILE A 76 2.29 -2.40 5.02
C ILE A 76 2.34 -3.87 5.42
N LEU A 77 1.58 -4.69 4.68
CA LEU A 77 1.52 -6.13 4.90
C LEU A 77 2.11 -6.88 3.70
N ASP A 78 2.62 -8.06 3.99
CA ASP A 78 3.07 -9.01 2.98
C ASP A 78 1.93 -9.98 2.71
N TRP A 79 1.44 -10.04 1.47
CA TRP A 79 0.35 -10.90 1.06
C TRP A 79 0.56 -12.36 1.46
N SER A 80 1.81 -12.83 1.36
CA SER A 80 2.12 -14.23 1.65
C SER A 80 2.05 -14.59 3.13
N ARG A 81 1.96 -13.58 4.01
CA ARG A 81 1.97 -13.78 5.45
C ARG A 81 0.63 -13.56 6.12
N ILE A 82 -0.40 -13.19 5.36
CA ILE A 82 -1.73 -12.95 5.91
C ILE A 82 -2.65 -14.13 5.59
N PRO A 83 -3.69 -14.36 6.43
CA PRO A 83 -4.59 -15.49 6.22
C PRO A 83 -5.39 -15.39 4.92
N GLU A 84 -5.79 -16.54 4.40
CA GLU A 84 -6.57 -16.59 3.18
C GLU A 84 -7.92 -15.87 3.30
N SER A 85 -8.52 -15.92 4.47
CA SER A 85 -9.77 -15.18 4.71
C SER A 85 -9.58 -13.68 4.52
N PHE A 86 -8.41 -13.17 4.89
CA PHE A 86 -8.08 -11.76 4.71
C PHE A 86 -7.78 -11.43 3.24
N HIS A 87 -7.18 -12.37 2.52
CA HIS A 87 -7.01 -12.23 1.05
C HIS A 87 -8.34 -11.92 0.38
N ARG A 88 -9.37 -12.69 0.73
CA ARG A 88 -10.69 -12.51 0.14
C ARG A 88 -11.30 -11.17 0.49
N GLU A 89 -11.09 -10.69 1.71
CA GLU A 89 -11.57 -9.37 2.10
C GLU A 89 -10.91 -8.26 1.30
N ILE A 90 -9.61 -8.35 1.12
CA ILE A 90 -8.85 -7.34 0.35
C ILE A 90 -9.26 -7.40 -1.12
N GLU A 91 -9.39 -8.59 -1.68
CA GLU A 91 -9.78 -8.76 -3.09
C GLU A 91 -11.15 -8.15 -3.37
N ARG A 92 -12.03 -8.19 -2.38
CA ARG A 92 -13.38 -7.68 -2.51
C ARG A 92 -13.42 -6.15 -2.67
N SER A 93 -12.47 -5.45 -2.06
CA SER A 93 -12.45 -3.99 -2.08
C SER A 93 -11.02 -3.49 -1.94
N HIS A 94 -10.44 -3.07 -3.05
CA HIS A 94 -9.06 -2.57 -3.08
C HIS A 94 -8.87 -1.62 -4.24
N VAL A 95 -7.76 -0.88 -4.20
CA VAL A 95 -7.30 -0.03 -5.30
C VAL A 95 -5.87 -0.43 -5.62
N VAL A 96 -5.59 -0.72 -6.89
CA VAL A 96 -4.23 -1.04 -7.32
C VAL A 96 -3.43 0.25 -7.42
N LEU A 97 -2.38 0.37 -6.61
CA LEU A 97 -1.48 1.53 -6.65
C LEU A 97 -0.32 1.31 -7.61
N GLN A 98 0.17 0.09 -7.68
CA GLN A 98 1.29 -0.26 -8.54
C GLN A 98 1.07 -1.69 -9.02
N GLY A 99 1.05 -1.86 -10.33
CA GLY A 99 0.90 -3.19 -10.92
C GLY A 99 2.22 -3.95 -10.91
N ALA A 100 2.13 -5.27 -11.03
CA ALA A 100 3.34 -6.09 -11.13
C ALA A 100 4.10 -5.71 -12.40
N ASP A 101 5.42 -5.65 -12.27
CA ASP A 101 6.28 -5.41 -13.41
C ASP A 101 6.42 -6.71 -14.20
N VAL A 102 6.15 -6.64 -15.49
CA VAL A 102 6.21 -7.80 -16.39
C VAL A 102 7.34 -7.67 -17.38
#